data_b5512d48ce023347696623d38003c7da
#
_entry.id   b5512d48ce023347696623d38003c7da
#
_cell.length_a   1.000
_cell.length_b   1.000
_cell.length_c   1.000
_cell.angle_alpha   90.00
_cell.angle_beta   90.00
_cell.angle_gamma   90.00
#
_symmetry.space_group_name_H-M   'P 1'
#
loop_
_entity.id
_entity.type
_entity.pdbx_description
1 polymer ?
#
loop_
_entity_poly.entity_id
_entity_poly.type
_entity_poly.pdbx_seq_one_letter_code
_entity_poly.pdbx_strand_id
1 'polypeptide(L)'
;MQSSAELKRQAKESLKGRWGQAVLLNLIPTLIGIATILLIMIPIILFATTIYDGSASVSDATTSGGGSSGGGGRIISSIISALFMSGISWTYLDILRGQKDQIEPFKDAFRGFEGLFIGGVIGLAVLISIFTTLWGLLLVIPGIIKSYSYSQSYFIYYDIVQETGQTPKVLDTITASRKLMDGYKGQLFWLDLSFIGWHILALATAGIGYLWLSPYISATKAAFYEQLPKDI
;
A
#
# COMPACT_ATOMS: atom_id res chain seq x y z
N MET A 1 -14.92 11.67 16.74
CA MET A 1 -14.34 11.27 15.44
C MET A 1 -15.30 11.59 14.30
N GLN A 2 -14.75 11.99 13.16
CA GLN A 2 -15.54 12.35 11.98
C GLN A 2 -16.15 11.11 11.33
N SER A 3 -17.25 11.29 10.60
CA SER A 3 -17.90 10.22 9.86
C SER A 3 -17.09 9.81 8.62
N SER A 4 -17.33 8.60 8.09
CA SER A 4 -16.70 8.14 6.83
C SER A 4 -16.97 9.10 5.66
N ALA A 5 -18.10 9.80 5.65
CA ALA A 5 -18.44 10.80 4.65
C ALA A 5 -17.54 12.04 4.75
N GLU A 6 -17.27 12.48 5.97
CA GLU A 6 -16.41 13.63 6.25
C GLU A 6 -14.96 13.37 5.86
N LEU A 7 -14.42 12.17 6.22
CA LEU A 7 -13.09 11.72 5.80
C LEU A 7 -12.93 11.72 4.27
N LYS A 8 -13.94 11.20 3.58
CA LYS A 8 -13.98 11.18 2.12
C LYS A 8 -14.03 12.60 1.53
N ARG A 9 -14.75 13.52 2.18
CA ARG A 9 -14.80 14.92 1.79
C ARG A 9 -13.44 15.58 1.93
N GLN A 10 -12.77 15.42 3.07
CA GLN A 10 -11.43 15.94 3.31
C GLN A 10 -10.41 15.41 2.29
N ALA A 11 -10.42 14.10 2.01
CA ALA A 11 -9.56 13.51 0.99
C ALA A 11 -9.82 14.11 -0.40
N LYS A 12 -11.09 14.33 -0.76
CA LYS A 12 -11.45 14.94 -2.04
C LYS A 12 -11.02 16.42 -2.11
N GLU A 13 -11.15 17.16 -1.03
CA GLU A 13 -10.69 18.55 -0.93
C GLU A 13 -9.17 18.64 -1.03
N SER A 14 -8.43 17.78 -0.35
CA SER A 14 -6.96 17.74 -0.42
C SER A 14 -6.43 17.42 -1.81
N LEU A 15 -7.18 16.66 -2.60
CA LEU A 15 -6.84 16.30 -3.98
C LEU A 15 -7.30 17.34 -5.01
N LYS A 16 -8.08 18.34 -4.61
CA LYS A 16 -8.62 19.35 -5.54
C LYS A 16 -7.48 20.14 -6.21
N GLY A 17 -7.49 20.17 -7.53
CA GLY A 17 -6.43 20.80 -8.34
C GLY A 17 -5.16 19.94 -8.53
N ARG A 18 -5.06 18.76 -7.87
CA ARG A 18 -3.86 17.90 -7.89
C ARG A 18 -4.14 16.48 -8.38
N TRP A 19 -5.34 16.22 -8.92
CA TRP A 19 -5.76 14.88 -9.31
C TRP A 19 -4.83 14.21 -10.33
N GLY A 20 -4.33 14.96 -11.31
CA GLY A 20 -3.40 14.42 -12.31
C GLY A 20 -2.09 13.93 -11.69
N GLN A 21 -1.53 14.72 -10.77
CA GLN A 21 -0.31 14.35 -10.04
C GLN A 21 -0.54 13.16 -9.09
N ALA A 22 -1.70 13.12 -8.42
CA ALA A 22 -2.09 12.02 -7.53
C ALA A 22 -2.29 10.70 -8.30
N VAL A 23 -2.92 10.76 -9.47
CA VAL A 23 -3.05 9.61 -10.38
C VAL A 23 -1.67 9.13 -10.81
N LEU A 24 -0.80 10.04 -11.27
CA LEU A 24 0.55 9.69 -11.71
C LEU A 24 1.37 9.06 -10.57
N LEU A 25 1.29 9.62 -9.37
CA LEU A 25 1.97 9.09 -8.16
C LEU A 25 1.60 7.63 -7.90
N ASN A 26 0.31 7.28 -7.97
CA ASN A 26 -0.17 5.91 -7.74
C ASN A 26 0.08 4.98 -8.95
N LEU A 27 0.30 5.53 -10.13
CA LEU A 27 0.54 4.78 -11.35
C LEU A 27 1.99 4.30 -11.46
N ILE A 28 2.96 5.03 -10.88
CA ILE A 28 4.38 4.71 -10.92
C ILE A 28 4.68 3.29 -10.45
N PRO A 29 4.26 2.83 -9.26
CA PRO A 29 4.51 1.45 -8.82
C PRO A 29 3.92 0.41 -9.77
N THR A 30 2.76 0.67 -10.33
CA THR A 30 2.09 -0.22 -11.29
C THR A 30 2.87 -0.31 -12.59
N LEU A 31 3.32 0.82 -13.14
CA LEU A 31 4.14 0.85 -14.34
C LEU A 31 5.48 0.16 -14.15
N ILE A 32 6.14 0.36 -13.01
CA ILE A 32 7.38 -0.33 -12.66
C ILE A 32 7.14 -1.84 -12.58
N GLY A 33 6.05 -2.26 -11.93
CA GLY A 33 5.66 -3.67 -11.84
C GLY A 33 5.44 -4.30 -13.21
N ILE A 34 4.70 -3.64 -14.09
CA ILE A 34 4.47 -4.09 -15.47
C ILE A 34 5.78 -4.16 -16.24
N ALA A 35 6.60 -3.11 -16.18
CA ALA A 35 7.89 -3.07 -16.86
C ALA A 35 8.82 -4.20 -16.40
N THR A 36 8.83 -4.50 -15.09
CA THR A 36 9.62 -5.59 -14.52
C THR A 36 9.13 -6.95 -15.01
N ILE A 37 7.81 -7.16 -15.05
CA ILE A 37 7.22 -8.40 -15.58
C ILE A 37 7.57 -8.57 -17.05
N LEU A 38 7.44 -7.53 -17.86
CA LEU A 38 7.78 -7.58 -19.29
C LEU A 38 9.28 -7.86 -19.50
N LEU A 39 10.14 -7.21 -18.72
CA LEU A 39 11.60 -7.39 -18.79
C LEU A 39 12.02 -8.85 -18.50
N ILE A 40 11.32 -9.51 -17.58
CA ILE A 40 11.60 -10.90 -17.20
C ILE A 40 10.91 -11.88 -18.15
N MET A 41 9.66 -11.65 -18.51
CA MET A 41 8.87 -12.60 -19.29
C MET A 41 9.25 -12.63 -20.76
N ILE A 42 9.62 -11.49 -21.36
CA ILE A 42 10.00 -11.45 -22.77
C ILE A 42 11.22 -12.34 -23.06
N PRO A 43 12.35 -12.26 -22.32
CA PRO A 43 13.48 -13.18 -22.53
C PRO A 43 13.13 -14.64 -22.28
N ILE A 44 12.29 -14.93 -21.27
CA ILE A 44 11.86 -16.32 -20.97
C ILE A 44 11.03 -16.88 -22.13
N ILE A 45 10.10 -16.10 -22.67
CA ILE A 45 9.27 -16.51 -23.80
C ILE A 45 10.15 -16.73 -25.05
N LEU A 46 11.06 -15.78 -25.35
CA LEU A 46 12.00 -15.92 -26.48
C LEU A 46 12.90 -17.14 -26.31
N PHE A 47 13.42 -17.40 -25.12
CA PHE A 47 14.22 -18.57 -24.83
C PHE A 47 13.41 -19.88 -24.98
N ALA A 48 12.18 -19.91 -24.47
CA ALA A 48 11.28 -21.04 -24.60
C ALA A 48 10.95 -21.34 -26.08
N THR A 49 10.69 -20.30 -26.88
CA THR A 49 10.41 -20.47 -28.31
C THR A 49 11.63 -20.93 -29.13
N THR A 50 12.86 -20.64 -28.68
CA THR A 50 14.08 -21.08 -29.34
C THR A 50 14.47 -22.54 -29.00
N ILE A 51 14.10 -23.03 -27.81
CA ILE A 51 14.40 -24.42 -27.37
C ILE A 51 13.30 -25.37 -27.75
N TYR A 52 12.03 -24.95 -27.66
CA TYR A 52 10.89 -25.79 -28.02
C TYR A 52 10.45 -25.49 -29.44
N ASP A 53 11.02 -26.21 -30.39
CA ASP A 53 10.59 -26.22 -31.79
C ASP A 53 9.11 -26.67 -31.88
N GLY A 54 8.20 -25.73 -31.78
CA GLY A 54 6.86 -25.79 -32.37
C GLY A 54 5.74 -26.55 -31.68
N SER A 55 5.81 -27.02 -30.43
CA SER A 55 4.68 -27.81 -29.88
C SER A 55 4.14 -27.41 -28.47
N ALA A 56 4.66 -26.37 -27.83
CA ALA A 56 4.07 -25.88 -26.59
C ALA A 56 3.20 -24.67 -26.84
N SER A 57 1.89 -24.81 -26.69
CA SER A 57 0.96 -23.65 -26.72
C SER A 57 1.27 -22.68 -25.59
N VAL A 58 1.37 -21.39 -25.91
CA VAL A 58 1.60 -20.28 -24.96
C VAL A 58 0.59 -20.26 -23.80
N SER A 59 -0.56 -20.91 -23.94
CA SER A 59 -1.58 -21.10 -22.92
C SER A 59 -1.10 -21.85 -21.67
N ASP A 60 -0.18 -22.80 -21.77
CA ASP A 60 0.30 -23.55 -20.61
C ASP A 60 1.32 -22.78 -19.76
N ALA A 61 2.09 -21.87 -20.39
CA ALA A 61 3.07 -21.06 -19.68
C ALA A 61 2.42 -19.95 -18.83
N THR A 62 1.25 -19.42 -19.24
CA THR A 62 0.55 -18.37 -18.50
C THR A 62 -0.29 -18.94 -17.37
N THR A 63 -0.76 -20.20 -17.47
CA THR A 63 -1.57 -20.86 -16.43
C THR A 63 -0.69 -21.46 -15.32
N SER A 64 0.54 -21.89 -15.64
CA SER A 64 1.49 -22.40 -14.63
C SER A 64 2.26 -21.32 -13.86
N GLY A 65 2.19 -20.05 -14.29
CA GLY A 65 2.74 -18.89 -13.54
C GLY A 65 2.00 -18.54 -12.26
N GLY A 66 0.85 -19.17 -11.98
CA GLY A 66 0.05 -18.94 -10.77
C GLY A 66 0.41 -19.82 -9.56
N GLY A 67 1.36 -20.74 -9.67
CA GLY A 67 1.56 -21.71 -8.62
C GLY A 67 3.00 -22.13 -8.37
N SER A 68 3.74 -21.35 -7.69
CA SER A 68 4.97 -21.57 -6.92
C SER A 68 6.13 -20.63 -7.24
N SER A 69 5.92 -19.35 -7.22
CA SER A 69 7.01 -18.49 -6.74
C SER A 69 7.16 -18.83 -5.24
N GLY A 70 8.20 -19.58 -4.90
CA GLY A 70 8.47 -19.98 -3.53
C GLY A 70 8.35 -18.78 -2.58
N GLY A 71 8.03 -19.00 -1.31
CA GLY A 71 7.68 -17.96 -0.33
C GLY A 71 8.54 -16.68 -0.37
N GLY A 72 9.78 -16.77 -0.87
CA GLY A 72 10.69 -15.66 -1.08
C GLY A 72 10.21 -14.59 -2.08
N GLY A 73 9.66 -14.98 -3.23
CA GLY A 73 9.19 -14.02 -4.23
C GLY A 73 8.00 -13.19 -3.75
N ARG A 74 7.11 -13.78 -2.96
CA ARG A 74 5.96 -13.08 -2.36
C ARG A 74 6.41 -12.07 -1.29
N ILE A 75 7.41 -12.46 -0.48
CA ILE A 75 7.98 -11.56 0.55
C ILE A 75 8.67 -10.37 -0.11
N ILE A 76 9.49 -10.59 -1.13
CA ILE A 76 10.16 -9.51 -1.86
C ILE A 76 9.14 -8.56 -2.49
N SER A 77 8.12 -9.08 -3.15
CA SER A 77 7.04 -8.28 -3.74
C SER A 77 6.29 -7.47 -2.69
N SER A 78 6.00 -8.04 -1.51
CA SER A 78 5.33 -7.32 -0.42
C SER A 78 6.19 -6.20 0.17
N ILE A 79 7.50 -6.40 0.27
CA ILE A 79 8.45 -5.37 0.74
C ILE A 79 8.51 -4.20 -0.26
N ILE A 80 8.66 -4.49 -1.55
CA ILE A 80 8.70 -3.46 -2.59
C ILE A 80 7.38 -2.66 -2.59
N SER A 81 6.24 -3.35 -2.53
CA SER A 81 4.94 -2.70 -2.43
C SER A 81 4.81 -1.83 -1.19
N ALA A 82 5.32 -2.29 -0.04
CA ALA A 82 5.29 -1.51 1.20
C ALA A 82 6.12 -0.23 1.10
N LEU A 83 7.29 -0.28 0.45
CA LEU A 83 8.15 0.88 0.24
C LEU A 83 7.47 1.95 -0.63
N PHE A 84 6.83 1.57 -1.72
CA PHE A 84 6.07 2.49 -2.54
C PHE A 84 4.83 3.03 -1.82
N MET A 85 4.04 2.14 -1.21
CA MET A 85 2.79 2.52 -0.54
C MET A 85 3.03 3.42 0.68
N SER A 86 4.13 3.23 1.41
CA SER A 86 4.51 4.12 2.50
C SER A 86 4.82 5.53 1.99
N GLY A 87 5.67 5.69 0.98
CA GLY A 87 6.00 6.99 0.39
C GLY A 87 4.75 7.73 -0.13
N ILE A 88 3.87 7.02 -0.82
CA ILE A 88 2.60 7.55 -1.32
C ILE A 88 1.70 8.00 -0.16
N SER A 89 1.55 7.17 0.87
CA SER A 89 0.69 7.46 2.02
C SER A 89 1.18 8.67 2.82
N TRP A 90 2.49 8.80 3.01
CA TRP A 90 3.12 9.96 3.68
C TRP A 90 2.94 11.24 2.89
N THR A 91 3.00 11.16 1.57
CA THR A 91 2.74 12.33 0.71
C THR A 91 1.31 12.86 0.89
N TYR A 92 0.32 11.97 0.96
CA TYR A 92 -1.05 12.40 1.24
C TYR A 92 -1.21 12.94 2.67
N LEU A 93 -0.49 12.39 3.64
CA LEU A 93 -0.47 12.89 5.01
C LEU A 93 0.08 14.31 5.08
N ASP A 94 1.21 14.57 4.42
CA ASP A 94 1.84 15.90 4.36
C ASP A 94 0.94 16.94 3.69
N ILE A 95 0.21 16.54 2.64
CA ILE A 95 -0.76 17.42 1.97
C ILE A 95 -1.92 17.76 2.91
N LEU A 96 -2.44 16.78 3.64
CA LEU A 96 -3.54 17.00 4.60
C LEU A 96 -3.11 17.90 5.75
N ARG A 97 -1.85 17.81 6.17
CA ARG A 97 -1.25 18.68 7.20
C ARG A 97 -0.85 20.07 6.68
N GLY A 98 -0.95 20.30 5.38
CA GLY A 98 -0.49 21.55 4.76
C GLY A 98 1.03 21.72 4.75
N GLN A 99 1.79 20.63 4.98
CA GLN A 99 3.25 20.65 4.96
C GLN A 99 3.79 20.58 3.51
N LYS A 100 2.94 20.17 2.57
CA LYS A 100 3.30 20.04 1.16
C LYS A 100 2.18 20.57 0.26
N ASP A 101 2.53 21.50 -0.65
CA ASP A 101 1.58 22.11 -1.56
C ASP A 101 1.44 21.37 -2.89
N GLN A 102 2.47 20.66 -3.31
CA GLN A 102 2.48 19.98 -4.62
C GLN A 102 2.94 18.53 -4.49
N ILE A 103 2.37 17.67 -5.32
CA ILE A 103 2.80 16.28 -5.45
C ILE A 103 3.91 16.23 -6.51
N GLU A 104 5.07 15.69 -6.15
CA GLU A 104 6.16 15.36 -7.07
C GLU A 104 6.15 13.84 -7.31
N PRO A 105 5.42 13.34 -8.34
CA PRO A 105 5.06 11.92 -8.41
C PRO A 105 6.25 10.98 -8.32
N PHE A 106 7.33 11.26 -9.03
CA PHE A 106 8.53 10.42 -9.03
C PHE A 106 9.26 10.46 -7.69
N LYS A 107 9.53 11.64 -7.16
CA LYS A 107 10.24 11.78 -5.89
C LYS A 107 9.43 11.20 -4.74
N ASP A 108 8.15 11.50 -4.69
CA ASP A 108 7.26 11.06 -3.62
C ASP A 108 7.01 9.54 -3.63
N ALA A 109 6.95 8.91 -4.80
CA ALA A 109 6.83 7.47 -4.91
C ALA A 109 8.04 6.74 -4.30
N PHE A 110 9.23 7.34 -4.38
CA PHE A 110 10.47 6.75 -3.88
C PHE A 110 10.85 7.15 -2.45
N ARG A 111 10.07 7.97 -1.76
CA ARG A 111 10.35 8.39 -0.37
C ARG A 111 10.55 7.23 0.61
N GLY A 112 9.85 6.12 0.43
CA GLY A 112 10.03 4.93 1.25
C GLY A 112 11.39 4.24 1.08
N PHE A 113 12.11 4.55 -0.01
CA PHE A 113 13.45 4.03 -0.29
C PHE A 113 14.56 4.92 0.26
N GLU A 114 14.25 6.09 0.80
CA GLU A 114 15.25 7.05 1.28
C GLU A 114 15.81 6.66 2.65
N GLY A 115 17.14 6.73 2.77
CA GLY A 115 17.97 6.73 3.96
C GLY A 115 17.40 6.06 5.22
N LEU A 116 16.88 6.85 6.13
CA LEU A 116 16.37 6.41 7.43
C LEU A 116 15.08 5.58 7.35
N PHE A 117 14.32 5.71 6.26
CA PHE A 117 13.02 5.07 6.13
C PHE A 117 13.10 3.62 5.65
N ILE A 118 14.05 3.31 4.75
CA ILE A 118 14.11 2.01 4.07
C ILE A 118 14.19 0.84 5.04
N GLY A 119 15.09 0.90 6.04
CA GLY A 119 15.29 -0.17 7.01
C GLY A 119 14.05 -0.43 7.87
N GLY A 120 13.40 0.63 8.34
CA GLY A 120 12.20 0.53 9.14
C GLY A 120 10.99 0.03 8.37
N VAL A 121 10.78 0.53 7.15
CA VAL A 121 9.68 0.06 6.29
C VAL A 121 9.85 -1.41 5.94
N ILE A 122 11.06 -1.87 5.63
CA ILE A 122 11.35 -3.30 5.40
C ILE A 122 11.04 -4.10 6.66
N GLY A 123 11.55 -3.66 7.82
CA GLY A 123 11.29 -4.33 9.11
C GLY A 123 9.80 -4.41 9.44
N LEU A 124 9.05 -3.33 9.23
CA LEU A 124 7.60 -3.29 9.39
C LEU A 124 6.90 -4.25 8.43
N ALA A 125 7.26 -4.23 7.15
CA ALA A 125 6.66 -5.09 6.13
C ALA A 125 6.84 -6.58 6.47
N VAL A 126 8.05 -6.98 6.87
CA VAL A 126 8.36 -8.36 7.26
C VAL A 126 7.60 -8.77 8.52
N LEU A 127 7.66 -7.99 9.59
CA LEU A 127 7.00 -8.34 10.86
C LEU A 127 5.47 -8.32 10.75
N ILE A 128 4.90 -7.34 10.07
CA ILE A 128 3.45 -7.28 9.83
C ILE A 128 3.01 -8.48 8.99
N SER A 129 3.78 -8.86 7.96
CA SER A 129 3.49 -10.03 7.13
C SER A 129 3.53 -11.33 7.95
N ILE A 130 4.55 -11.51 8.79
CA ILE A 130 4.66 -12.67 9.67
C ILE A 130 3.48 -12.73 10.64
N PHE A 131 3.20 -11.64 11.35
CA PHE A 131 2.12 -11.61 12.33
C PHE A 131 0.74 -11.80 11.69
N THR A 132 0.49 -11.15 10.56
CA THR A 132 -0.79 -11.29 9.85
C THR A 132 -0.98 -12.70 9.31
N THR A 133 0.07 -13.32 8.76
CA THR A 133 0.04 -14.70 8.27
C THR A 133 -0.18 -15.68 9.42
N LEU A 134 0.51 -15.50 10.55
CA LEU A 134 0.36 -16.36 11.72
C LEU A 134 -1.06 -16.33 12.28
N TRP A 135 -1.65 -15.14 12.40
CA TRP A 135 -3.03 -14.98 12.84
C TRP A 135 -4.05 -15.47 11.82
N GLY A 136 -3.77 -15.27 10.52
CA GLY A 136 -4.62 -15.76 9.42
C GLY A 136 -4.65 -17.28 9.32
N LEU A 137 -3.51 -17.93 9.64
CA LEU A 137 -3.40 -19.39 9.69
C LEU A 137 -4.18 -20.00 10.86
N LEU A 138 -4.23 -19.27 12.00
CA LEU A 138 -4.98 -19.72 13.17
C LEU A 138 -6.50 -19.59 12.96
N LEU A 139 -6.96 -18.44 12.51
CA LEU A 139 -8.37 -18.13 12.21
C LEU A 139 -8.44 -16.89 11.29
N VAL A 140 -9.28 -16.93 10.27
CA VAL A 140 -9.44 -15.83 9.30
C VAL A 140 -9.92 -14.54 9.97
N ILE A 141 -10.92 -14.61 10.85
CA ILE A 141 -11.49 -13.42 11.51
C ILE A 141 -10.47 -12.70 12.40
N PRO A 142 -9.74 -13.34 13.32
CA PRO A 142 -8.65 -12.71 14.06
C PRO A 142 -7.55 -12.15 13.16
N GLY A 143 -7.23 -12.82 12.05
CA GLY A 143 -6.28 -12.33 11.06
C GLY A 143 -6.68 -10.97 10.48
N ILE A 144 -7.94 -10.81 10.09
CA ILE A 144 -8.48 -9.54 9.60
C ILE A 144 -8.42 -8.47 10.70
N ILE A 145 -8.85 -8.77 11.92
CA ILE A 145 -8.81 -7.82 13.06
C ILE A 145 -7.37 -7.35 13.34
N LYS A 146 -6.40 -8.27 13.25
CA LYS A 146 -4.97 -7.94 13.45
C LYS A 146 -4.39 -7.13 12.31
N SER A 147 -4.78 -7.37 11.05
CA SER A 147 -4.35 -6.53 9.93
C SER A 147 -4.79 -5.08 10.11
N TYR A 148 -6.01 -4.83 10.58
CA TYR A 148 -6.49 -3.49 10.94
C TYR A 148 -5.71 -2.90 12.13
N SER A 149 -5.30 -3.72 13.10
CA SER A 149 -4.50 -3.27 14.24
C SER A 149 -3.10 -2.77 13.84
N TYR A 150 -2.53 -3.31 12.77
CA TYR A 150 -1.19 -2.95 12.29
C TYR A 150 -1.22 -1.92 11.15
N SER A 151 -2.38 -1.53 10.68
CA SER A 151 -2.56 -0.68 9.48
C SER A 151 -1.93 0.71 9.60
N GLN A 152 -1.79 1.25 10.82
CA GLN A 152 -1.25 2.59 11.05
C GLN A 152 0.26 2.61 11.30
N SER A 153 0.93 1.43 11.33
CA SER A 153 2.35 1.34 11.68
C SER A 153 3.26 2.19 10.78
N TYR A 154 2.98 2.26 9.48
CA TYR A 154 3.79 3.06 8.55
C TYR A 154 3.65 4.57 8.77
N PHE A 155 2.48 5.05 9.16
CA PHE A 155 2.28 6.45 9.50
C PHE A 155 2.96 6.83 10.82
N ILE A 156 2.82 5.98 11.85
CA ILE A 156 3.49 6.16 13.13
C ILE A 156 5.01 6.18 12.97
N TYR A 157 5.54 5.24 12.16
CA TYR A 157 6.96 5.22 11.86
C TYR A 157 7.44 6.52 11.22
N TYR A 158 6.67 7.02 10.26
CA TYR A 158 6.95 8.29 9.60
C TYR A 158 6.98 9.46 10.58
N ASP A 159 5.96 9.57 11.43
CA ASP A 159 5.86 10.67 12.41
C ASP A 159 7.04 10.64 13.38
N ILE A 160 7.39 9.49 13.94
CA ILE A 160 8.53 9.37 14.87
C ILE A 160 9.85 9.77 14.18
N VAL A 161 10.09 9.32 12.96
CA VAL A 161 11.31 9.70 12.24
C VAL A 161 11.35 11.19 11.92
N GLN A 162 10.21 11.80 11.54
CA GLN A 162 10.11 13.23 11.27
C GLN A 162 10.35 14.07 12.54
N GLU A 163 9.82 13.65 13.67
CA GLU A 163 9.93 14.37 14.93
C GLU A 163 11.29 14.22 15.60
N THR A 164 11.85 13.01 15.57
CA THR A 164 13.08 12.69 16.34
C THR A 164 14.35 12.64 15.49
N GLY A 165 14.23 12.49 14.17
CA GLY A 165 15.36 12.21 13.27
C GLY A 165 15.99 10.83 13.49
N GLN A 166 15.37 9.96 14.28
CA GLN A 166 15.87 8.64 14.62
C GLN A 166 14.91 7.53 14.18
N THR A 167 15.47 6.36 13.87
CA THR A 167 14.67 5.18 13.51
C THR A 167 14.12 4.50 14.75
N PRO A 168 12.79 4.45 14.95
CA PRO A 168 12.22 3.72 16.10
C PRO A 168 12.37 2.21 15.92
N LYS A 169 12.29 1.48 17.03
CA LYS A 169 12.23 0.02 16.98
C LYS A 169 10.92 -0.43 16.30
N VAL A 170 11.02 -1.33 15.35
CA VAL A 170 9.89 -1.82 14.56
C VAL A 170 8.78 -2.42 15.44
N LEU A 171 9.13 -3.19 16.46
CA LEU A 171 8.16 -3.78 17.40
C LEU A 171 7.43 -2.73 18.24
N ASP A 172 8.11 -1.67 18.64
CA ASP A 172 7.49 -0.56 19.39
C ASP A 172 6.48 0.18 18.50
N THR A 173 6.82 0.40 17.25
CA THR A 173 5.93 1.00 16.25
C THR A 173 4.67 0.16 16.00
N ILE A 174 4.82 -1.17 15.88
CA ILE A 174 3.67 -2.08 15.73
C ILE A 174 2.81 -2.07 17.00
N THR A 175 3.44 -2.01 18.18
CA THR A 175 2.72 -1.95 19.45
C THR A 175 1.97 -0.64 19.60
N ALA A 176 2.57 0.48 19.21
CA ALA A 176 1.92 1.78 19.16
C ALA A 176 0.71 1.76 18.21
N SER A 177 0.85 1.18 17.01
CA SER A 177 -0.28 1.02 16.07
C SER A 177 -1.43 0.19 16.68
N ARG A 178 -1.12 -0.88 17.41
CA ARG A 178 -2.14 -1.68 18.10
C ARG A 178 -2.90 -0.88 19.15
N LYS A 179 -2.19 -0.07 19.93
CA LYS A 179 -2.80 0.79 20.96
C LYS A 179 -3.65 1.88 20.31
N LEU A 180 -3.09 2.59 19.31
CA LEU A 180 -3.78 3.65 18.59
C LEU A 180 -5.08 3.16 17.93
N MET A 181 -5.07 1.95 17.38
CA MET A 181 -6.24 1.35 16.73
C MET A 181 -7.22 0.66 17.68
N ASP A 182 -6.96 0.71 19.00
CA ASP A 182 -7.90 0.12 19.95
C ASP A 182 -9.18 0.97 20.04
N GLY A 183 -10.33 0.32 19.86
CA GLY A 183 -11.63 0.99 19.68
C GLY A 183 -11.92 1.53 18.28
N TYR A 184 -10.93 1.68 17.39
CA TYR A 184 -11.09 2.32 16.06
C TYR A 184 -11.05 1.35 14.88
N LYS A 185 -10.74 0.06 15.10
CA LYS A 185 -10.66 -0.98 14.04
C LYS A 185 -11.96 -1.11 13.25
N GLY A 186 -13.10 -1.09 13.96
CA GLY A 186 -14.42 -1.16 13.33
C GLY A 186 -14.72 0.04 12.44
N GLN A 187 -14.27 1.23 12.83
CA GLN A 187 -14.48 2.44 12.03
C GLN A 187 -13.68 2.40 10.73
N LEU A 188 -12.42 1.93 10.76
CA LEU A 188 -11.62 1.73 9.56
C LEU A 188 -12.22 0.63 8.67
N PHE A 189 -12.73 -0.44 9.26
CA PHE A 189 -13.44 -1.49 8.54
C PHE A 189 -14.67 -0.93 7.80
N TRP A 190 -15.52 -0.14 8.48
CA TRP A 190 -16.67 0.52 7.85
C TRP A 190 -16.28 1.50 6.76
N LEU A 191 -15.15 2.19 6.94
CA LEU A 191 -14.59 3.07 5.92
C LEU A 191 -14.22 2.27 4.66
N ASP A 192 -13.48 1.17 4.81
CA ASP A 192 -13.11 0.30 3.69
C ASP A 192 -14.36 -0.33 3.03
N LEU A 193 -15.33 -0.77 3.83
CA LEU A 193 -16.59 -1.29 3.31
C LEU A 193 -17.35 -0.26 2.46
N SER A 194 -17.28 1.01 2.83
CA SER A 194 -17.92 2.10 2.10
C SER A 194 -17.31 2.38 0.73
N PHE A 195 -16.16 1.78 0.42
CA PHE A 195 -15.52 1.84 -0.91
C PHE A 195 -15.90 0.65 -1.82
N ILE A 196 -16.61 -0.37 -1.32
CA ILE A 196 -16.97 -1.56 -2.13
C ILE A 196 -17.71 -1.16 -3.41
N GLY A 197 -18.68 -0.26 -3.32
CA GLY A 197 -19.42 0.22 -4.50
C GLY A 197 -18.49 0.86 -5.55
N TRP A 198 -17.48 1.60 -5.09
CA TRP A 198 -16.47 2.21 -5.97
C TRP A 198 -15.55 1.16 -6.60
N HIS A 199 -15.20 0.10 -5.88
CA HIS A 199 -14.44 -1.03 -6.43
C HIS A 199 -15.21 -1.75 -7.53
N ILE A 200 -16.52 -1.98 -7.34
CA ILE A 200 -17.38 -2.57 -8.37
C ILE A 200 -17.42 -1.67 -9.61
N LEU A 201 -17.58 -0.36 -9.43
CA LEU A 201 -17.58 0.59 -10.52
C LEU A 201 -16.22 0.63 -11.25
N ALA A 202 -15.11 0.59 -10.51
CA ALA A 202 -13.78 0.56 -11.08
C ALA A 202 -13.53 -0.73 -11.90
N LEU A 203 -14.03 -1.87 -11.43
CA LEU A 203 -13.99 -3.13 -12.18
C LEU A 203 -14.85 -3.07 -13.45
N ALA A 204 -16.04 -2.46 -13.39
CA ALA A 204 -16.91 -2.31 -14.54
C ALA A 204 -16.28 -1.47 -15.68
N THR A 205 -15.31 -0.61 -15.36
CA THR A 205 -14.51 0.16 -16.32
C THR A 205 -13.23 -0.57 -16.77
N ALA A 206 -13.19 -1.90 -16.69
CA ALA A 206 -11.99 -2.71 -16.98
C ALA A 206 -10.75 -2.26 -16.18
N GLY A 207 -10.95 -1.75 -14.95
CA GLY A 207 -9.87 -1.32 -14.06
C GLY A 207 -9.42 0.14 -14.24
N ILE A 208 -9.85 0.85 -15.27
CA ILE A 208 -9.47 2.26 -15.49
C ILE A 208 -9.90 3.13 -14.31
N GLY A 209 -11.04 2.84 -13.69
CA GLY A 209 -11.53 3.55 -12.50
C GLY A 209 -10.56 3.54 -11.32
N TYR A 210 -9.66 2.56 -11.22
CA TYR A 210 -8.64 2.52 -10.16
C TYR A 210 -7.63 3.66 -10.23
N LEU A 211 -7.42 4.28 -11.39
CA LEU A 211 -6.53 5.44 -11.51
C LEU A 211 -6.96 6.60 -10.60
N TRP A 212 -8.25 6.80 -10.43
CA TRP A 212 -8.81 7.82 -9.53
C TRP A 212 -9.14 7.26 -8.15
N LEU A 213 -9.54 6.00 -8.09
CA LEU A 213 -9.95 5.38 -6.83
C LEU A 213 -8.76 5.15 -5.90
N SER A 214 -7.59 4.75 -6.41
CA SER A 214 -6.39 4.49 -5.59
C SER A 214 -5.92 5.73 -4.82
N PRO A 215 -5.67 6.90 -5.46
CA PRO A 215 -5.30 8.11 -4.73
C PRO A 215 -6.38 8.56 -3.75
N TYR A 216 -7.65 8.38 -4.09
CA TYR A 216 -8.75 8.73 -3.22
C TYR A 216 -8.80 7.88 -1.95
N ILE A 217 -8.62 6.57 -2.06
CA ILE A 217 -8.54 5.67 -0.90
C ILE A 217 -7.31 6.00 -0.05
N SER A 218 -6.14 6.20 -0.66
CA SER A 218 -4.90 6.52 0.06
C SER A 218 -5.01 7.83 0.84
N ALA A 219 -5.53 8.88 0.21
CA ALA A 219 -5.79 10.16 0.88
C ALA A 219 -6.82 10.02 2.02
N THR A 220 -7.87 9.21 1.83
CA THR A 220 -8.88 8.98 2.88
C THR A 220 -8.29 8.21 4.07
N LYS A 221 -7.40 7.25 3.84
CA LYS A 221 -6.69 6.53 4.91
C LYS A 221 -5.70 7.44 5.67
N ALA A 222 -5.04 8.34 4.98
CA ALA A 222 -4.21 9.37 5.62
C ALA A 222 -5.06 10.32 6.47
N ALA A 223 -6.23 10.76 5.98
CA ALA A 223 -7.18 11.57 6.75
C ALA A 223 -7.73 10.82 7.98
N PHE A 224 -7.96 9.51 7.86
CA PHE A 224 -8.35 8.67 8.99
C PHE A 224 -7.26 8.63 10.07
N TYR A 225 -6.00 8.43 9.67
CA TYR A 225 -4.86 8.44 10.60
C TYR A 225 -4.73 9.78 11.33
N GLU A 226 -4.91 10.89 10.63
CA GLU A 226 -4.77 12.24 11.21
C GLU A 226 -5.79 12.51 12.32
N GLN A 227 -6.93 11.87 12.30
CA GLN A 227 -7.98 12.03 13.30
C GLN A 227 -7.84 11.13 14.53
N LEU A 228 -6.96 10.14 14.49
CA LEU A 228 -6.74 9.27 15.63
C LEU A 228 -6.10 10.06 16.79
N PRO A 229 -6.52 9.83 18.05
CA PRO A 229 -5.89 10.46 19.20
C PRO A 229 -4.45 9.94 19.33
N LYS A 230 -3.49 10.84 19.20
CA LYS A 230 -2.05 10.52 19.21
C LYS A 230 -1.44 10.53 20.61
N ASP A 231 -2.26 10.47 21.65
CA ASP A 231 -1.83 10.43 23.06
C ASP A 231 -1.26 9.05 23.42
N ILE A 232 -0.10 8.66 22.82
CA ILE A 232 0.51 7.35 23.05
C ILE A 232 1.88 7.50 23.69
#